data_a3dc7686c4e79439800d57b62dec318c
#
_entry.id   a3dc7686c4e79439800d57b62dec318c
#
_cell.length_a   1.000
_cell.length_b   1.000
_cell.length_c   1.000
_cell.angle_alpha   90.00
_cell.angle_beta   90.00
_cell.angle_gamma   90.00
#
_symmetry.space_group_name_H-M   'P 1'
#
loop_
_entity.id
_entity.type
_entity.pdbx_description
1 polymer ?
#
loop_
_entity_poly.entity_id
_entity_poly.type
_entity_poly.pdbx_seq_one_letter_code
_entity_poly.pdbx_strand_id
1 'polypeptide(L)'
;VNSETKITVALDGTGGDNVDAKSVASAVRFALVLYPNIKIKVYGSQKLKVALAFEKVDSSRYEFIDAPECIPQDEDPRAVLEGYRTSAMRRVIEAVKDKEADVAVSSGGTGPLVSLSRHILGTIGGLRPALCAKLPAGPSKYSLMLDLGANASSNAKDLHDFAILGQTAYQCFYNVSKPRVCVLNVGSERNKGSALVKEARDLIEQDHSLNCYGFVEADKLFTDDADVIVTDGFTGNVALKAAEGVASAFLNAQGMKKFFSKLARPEWLQPWQYNGSVLLGVDGLVIKSHASAGKEAVAVALVEAAKTAQLNLVETIKKQVQ
;
A
#
# COMPACT_ATOMS: atom_id res chain seq x y z
N VAL A 1 -19.10 -8.93 -7.93
CA VAL A 1 -18.53 -9.09 -6.57
C VAL A 1 -19.68 -9.52 -5.69
N ASN A 2 -19.63 -10.74 -5.12
CA ASN A 2 -20.64 -11.25 -4.22
C ASN A 2 -20.71 -10.37 -2.97
N SER A 3 -21.83 -9.71 -2.75
CA SER A 3 -22.06 -8.71 -1.69
C SER A 3 -22.15 -9.32 -0.27
N GLU A 4 -21.99 -10.63 -0.10
CA GLU A 4 -22.26 -11.34 1.16
C GLU A 4 -20.99 -11.73 1.95
N THR A 5 -19.80 -11.69 1.36
CA THR A 5 -18.59 -12.10 2.07
C THR A 5 -18.12 -11.01 3.03
N LYS A 6 -18.21 -11.27 4.32
CA LYS A 6 -17.74 -10.36 5.36
C LYS A 6 -16.22 -10.45 5.47
N ILE A 7 -15.51 -9.36 5.17
CA ILE A 7 -14.06 -9.26 5.27
C ILE A 7 -13.65 -8.82 6.67
N THR A 8 -12.66 -9.48 7.24
CA THR A 8 -12.06 -9.11 8.52
C THR A 8 -10.73 -8.40 8.30
N VAL A 9 -10.65 -7.14 8.71
CA VAL A 9 -9.44 -6.30 8.64
C VAL A 9 -8.79 -6.21 10.01
N ALA A 10 -7.52 -6.58 10.13
CA ALA A 10 -6.72 -6.38 11.35
C ALA A 10 -6.00 -5.03 11.28
N LEU A 11 -6.34 -4.10 12.17
CA LEU A 11 -5.80 -2.74 12.21
C LEU A 11 -4.78 -2.59 13.34
N ASP A 12 -3.55 -2.20 12.99
CA ASP A 12 -2.57 -1.67 13.94
C ASP A 12 -2.97 -0.24 14.34
N GLY A 13 -3.50 -0.10 15.52
CA GLY A 13 -3.96 1.17 16.09
C GLY A 13 -2.87 1.93 16.88
N THR A 14 -1.60 1.51 16.78
CA THR A 14 -0.46 2.14 17.48
C THR A 14 0.53 2.82 16.55
N GLY A 15 0.55 2.45 15.26
CA GLY A 15 1.53 2.94 14.28
C GLY A 15 1.15 4.29 13.68
N GLY A 16 2.16 5.11 13.33
CA GLY A 16 2.01 6.39 12.63
C GLY A 16 2.41 7.61 13.47
N ASP A 17 2.78 8.71 12.79
CA ASP A 17 3.28 9.94 13.45
C ASP A 17 2.16 10.76 14.10
N ASN A 18 0.95 10.69 13.56
CA ASN A 18 -0.21 11.49 13.97
C ASN A 18 -1.34 10.64 14.56
N VAL A 19 -1.04 9.42 14.97
CA VAL A 19 -2.04 8.46 15.41
C VAL A 19 -2.34 8.66 16.90
N ASP A 20 -3.28 9.58 17.19
CA ASP A 20 -3.94 9.59 18.49
C ASP A 20 -5.14 8.62 18.47
N ALA A 21 -5.50 8.15 19.65
CA ALA A 21 -6.57 7.17 19.83
C ALA A 21 -7.93 7.65 19.26
N LYS A 22 -8.21 8.95 19.29
CA LYS A 22 -9.46 9.53 18.78
C LYS A 22 -9.48 9.52 17.24
N SER A 23 -8.36 9.85 16.59
CA SER A 23 -8.23 9.81 15.13
C SER A 23 -8.42 8.39 14.61
N VAL A 24 -7.81 7.38 15.26
CA VAL A 24 -8.00 5.97 14.89
C VAL A 24 -9.46 5.53 15.08
N ALA A 25 -10.07 5.84 16.22
CA ALA A 25 -11.47 5.49 16.48
C ALA A 25 -12.42 6.13 15.45
N SER A 26 -12.18 7.41 15.10
CA SER A 26 -12.92 8.10 14.04
C SER A 26 -12.71 7.43 12.67
N ALA A 27 -11.47 7.01 12.33
CA ALA A 27 -11.18 6.30 11.09
C ALA A 27 -11.92 4.96 11.00
N VAL A 28 -11.93 4.19 12.09
CA VAL A 28 -12.69 2.93 12.19
C VAL A 28 -14.18 3.21 11.94
N ARG A 29 -14.76 4.20 12.61
CA ARG A 29 -16.16 4.59 12.40
C ARG A 29 -16.46 4.95 10.94
N PHE A 30 -15.62 5.77 10.32
CA PHE A 30 -15.79 6.15 8.92
C PHE A 30 -15.68 4.95 7.98
N ALA A 31 -14.70 4.07 8.17
CA ALA A 31 -14.56 2.87 7.35
C ALA A 31 -15.78 1.95 7.43
N LEU A 32 -16.33 1.76 8.63
CA LEU A 32 -17.55 0.96 8.84
C LEU A 32 -18.80 1.58 8.20
N VAL A 33 -18.86 2.91 8.08
CA VAL A 33 -19.94 3.61 7.36
C VAL A 33 -19.76 3.48 5.85
N LEU A 34 -18.53 3.68 5.36
CA LEU A 34 -18.23 3.65 3.92
C LEU A 34 -18.34 2.23 3.31
N TYR A 35 -18.07 1.19 4.11
CA TYR A 35 -18.08 -0.18 3.64
C TYR A 35 -18.80 -1.10 4.63
N PRO A 36 -20.12 -1.37 4.40
CA PRO A 36 -20.94 -2.13 5.34
C PRO A 36 -20.48 -3.56 5.61
N ASN A 37 -19.75 -4.20 4.69
CA ASN A 37 -19.41 -5.61 4.75
C ASN A 37 -18.04 -5.91 5.39
N ILE A 38 -17.48 -4.98 6.19
CA ILE A 38 -16.24 -5.24 6.94
C ILE A 38 -16.49 -5.43 8.43
N LYS A 39 -15.66 -6.28 9.03
CA LYS A 39 -15.40 -6.34 10.47
C LYS A 39 -13.96 -5.91 10.72
N ILE A 40 -13.69 -5.14 11.78
CA ILE A 40 -12.35 -4.65 12.07
C ILE A 40 -11.90 -5.20 13.43
N LYS A 41 -10.78 -5.94 13.44
CA LYS A 41 -10.04 -6.28 14.66
C LYS A 41 -9.06 -5.14 14.93
N VAL A 42 -9.27 -4.38 16.00
CA VAL A 42 -8.48 -3.19 16.35
C VAL A 42 -7.49 -3.55 17.44
N TYR A 43 -6.20 -3.56 17.11
CA TYR A 43 -5.10 -3.82 18.03
C TYR A 43 -4.55 -2.50 18.57
N GLY A 44 -4.51 -2.32 19.88
CA GLY A 44 -4.03 -1.06 20.44
C GLY A 44 -4.15 -0.94 21.94
N SER A 45 -3.97 0.28 22.47
CA SER A 45 -3.99 0.55 23.91
C SER A 45 -5.40 0.71 24.46
N GLN A 46 -5.53 0.64 25.79
CA GLN A 46 -6.80 0.89 26.50
C GLN A 46 -7.36 2.30 26.22
N LYS A 47 -6.49 3.29 25.92
CA LYS A 47 -6.96 4.62 25.49
C LYS A 47 -7.74 4.56 24.18
N LEU A 48 -7.31 3.70 23.24
CA LEU A 48 -8.03 3.48 21.97
C LEU A 48 -9.37 2.79 22.21
N LYS A 49 -9.44 1.82 23.11
CA LYS A 49 -10.71 1.17 23.49
C LYS A 49 -11.74 2.17 24.01
N VAL A 50 -11.29 3.09 24.87
CA VAL A 50 -12.16 4.16 25.39
C VAL A 50 -12.60 5.10 24.25
N ALA A 51 -11.70 5.46 23.34
CA ALA A 51 -12.01 6.31 22.21
C ALA A 51 -13.03 5.68 21.24
N LEU A 52 -12.93 4.36 20.96
CA LEU A 52 -13.90 3.61 20.15
C LEU A 52 -15.30 3.66 20.76
N ALA A 53 -15.41 3.50 22.08
CA ALA A 53 -16.68 3.60 22.80
C ALA A 53 -17.24 5.03 22.74
N PHE A 54 -16.37 6.06 22.91
CA PHE A 54 -16.76 7.46 22.83
C PHE A 54 -17.26 7.89 21.45
N GLU A 55 -16.60 7.41 20.38
CA GLU A 55 -17.02 7.65 18.99
C GLU A 55 -18.28 6.84 18.60
N LYS A 56 -18.86 6.06 19.51
CA LYS A 56 -20.05 5.23 19.28
C LYS A 56 -19.88 4.30 18.08
N VAL A 57 -18.69 3.70 17.96
CA VAL A 57 -18.45 2.69 16.92
C VAL A 57 -19.34 1.48 17.19
N ASP A 58 -19.97 0.95 16.16
CA ASP A 58 -20.85 -0.23 16.27
C ASP A 58 -20.05 -1.44 16.79
N SER A 59 -20.33 -1.81 18.04
CA SER A 59 -19.61 -2.89 18.74
C SER A 59 -19.83 -4.28 18.14
N SER A 60 -20.82 -4.46 17.28
CA SER A 60 -21.05 -5.72 16.57
C SER A 60 -20.10 -5.91 15.39
N ARG A 61 -19.47 -4.83 14.94
CA ARG A 61 -18.66 -4.78 13.73
C ARG A 61 -17.17 -4.54 13.98
N TYR A 62 -16.75 -4.40 15.24
CA TYR A 62 -15.34 -4.40 15.59
C TYR A 62 -15.07 -5.29 16.81
N GLU A 63 -13.82 -5.70 16.94
CA GLU A 63 -13.29 -6.39 18.09
C GLU A 63 -12.04 -5.65 18.54
N PHE A 64 -11.96 -5.32 19.83
CA PHE A 64 -10.76 -4.68 20.39
C PHE A 64 -9.85 -5.74 21.01
N ILE A 65 -8.55 -5.69 20.65
CA ILE A 65 -7.51 -6.55 21.18
C ILE A 65 -6.45 -5.67 21.85
N ASP A 66 -6.17 -5.93 23.11
CA ASP A 66 -5.16 -5.18 23.86
C ASP A 66 -3.74 -5.51 23.35
N ALA A 67 -3.11 -4.53 22.75
CA ALA A 67 -1.76 -4.60 22.18
C ALA A 67 -1.13 -3.19 22.21
N PRO A 68 -0.76 -2.70 23.40
CA PRO A 68 -0.32 -1.31 23.56
C PRO A 68 1.11 -1.06 23.07
N GLU A 69 1.91 -2.12 22.84
CA GLU A 69 3.28 -2.00 22.41
C GLU A 69 3.35 -1.45 20.97
N CYS A 70 4.06 -0.33 20.79
CA CYS A 70 4.28 0.32 19.51
C CYS A 70 5.73 0.12 19.07
N ILE A 71 5.95 -0.16 17.80
CA ILE A 71 7.28 -0.19 17.19
C ILE A 71 7.61 1.23 16.71
N PRO A 72 8.77 1.81 17.10
CA PRO A 72 9.23 3.10 16.56
C PRO A 72 9.30 3.07 15.02
N GLN A 73 9.07 4.24 14.39
CA GLN A 73 9.04 4.34 12.92
C GLN A 73 10.38 4.01 12.26
N ASP A 74 11.47 4.34 12.95
CA ASP A 74 12.87 4.21 12.54
C ASP A 74 13.59 3.03 13.21
N GLU A 75 12.85 2.10 13.83
CA GLU A 75 13.46 0.96 14.51
C GLU A 75 14.23 0.06 13.53
N ASP A 76 15.36 -0.45 13.99
CA ASP A 76 16.18 -1.39 13.20
C ASP A 76 15.38 -2.66 12.86
N PRO A 77 15.33 -3.07 11.60
CA PRO A 77 14.58 -4.25 11.19
C PRO A 77 14.97 -5.55 11.93
N ARG A 78 16.25 -5.70 12.35
CA ARG A 78 16.70 -6.87 13.11
C ARG A 78 16.18 -6.84 14.55
N ALA A 79 16.26 -5.67 15.19
CA ALA A 79 15.70 -5.47 16.53
C ALA A 79 14.19 -5.76 16.56
N VAL A 80 13.48 -5.40 15.49
CA VAL A 80 12.05 -5.69 15.34
C VAL A 80 11.76 -7.19 15.28
N LEU A 81 12.62 -7.98 14.62
CA LEU A 81 12.43 -9.43 14.53
C LEU A 81 12.66 -10.14 15.87
N GLU A 82 13.63 -9.69 16.65
CA GLU A 82 14.01 -10.29 17.94
C GLU A 82 13.12 -9.83 19.11
N GLY A 83 12.72 -8.55 19.08
CA GLY A 83 11.88 -7.90 20.10
C GLY A 83 10.41 -7.73 19.68
N TYR A 84 9.74 -6.80 20.34
CA TYR A 84 8.38 -6.32 20.01
C TYR A 84 7.35 -7.44 19.79
N ARG A 85 7.43 -8.51 20.60
CA ARG A 85 6.62 -9.72 20.43
C ARG A 85 5.13 -9.51 20.67
N THR A 86 4.77 -8.49 21.44
CA THR A 86 3.39 -8.13 21.78
C THR A 86 2.88 -6.90 21.02
N SER A 87 3.70 -6.36 20.09
CA SER A 87 3.33 -5.15 19.36
C SER A 87 2.10 -5.34 18.49
N ALA A 88 1.31 -4.29 18.36
CA ALA A 88 0.12 -4.29 17.51
C ALA A 88 0.48 -4.63 16.06
N MET A 89 1.57 -4.06 15.51
CA MET A 89 2.04 -4.34 14.15
C MET A 89 2.33 -5.85 13.93
N ARG A 90 3.03 -6.50 14.86
CA ARG A 90 3.31 -7.95 14.77
C ARG A 90 2.01 -8.75 14.83
N ARG A 91 1.15 -8.45 15.76
CA ARG A 91 -0.09 -9.21 15.99
C ARG A 91 -1.10 -9.11 14.85
N VAL A 92 -1.17 -7.96 14.14
CA VAL A 92 -2.04 -7.87 12.96
C VAL A 92 -1.54 -8.74 11.81
N ILE A 93 -0.21 -8.89 11.66
CA ILE A 93 0.37 -9.76 10.63
C ILE A 93 0.18 -11.23 11.02
N GLU A 94 0.36 -11.58 12.30
CA GLU A 94 0.08 -12.92 12.83
C GLU A 94 -1.38 -13.31 12.63
N ALA A 95 -2.33 -12.38 12.83
CA ALA A 95 -3.75 -12.63 12.58
C ALA A 95 -4.05 -12.98 11.11
N VAL A 96 -3.29 -12.42 10.15
CA VAL A 96 -3.39 -12.81 8.73
C VAL A 96 -2.81 -14.21 8.50
N LYS A 97 -1.66 -14.52 9.10
CA LYS A 97 -1.04 -15.85 9.03
C LYS A 97 -1.97 -16.93 9.56
N ASP A 98 -2.59 -16.66 10.70
CA ASP A 98 -3.47 -17.60 11.42
C ASP A 98 -4.89 -17.63 10.84
N LYS A 99 -5.14 -16.90 9.75
CA LYS A 99 -6.46 -16.76 9.08
C LYS A 99 -7.57 -16.21 9.99
N GLU A 100 -7.19 -15.48 11.00
CA GLU A 100 -8.11 -14.74 11.88
C GLU A 100 -8.52 -13.39 11.29
N ALA A 101 -7.77 -12.91 10.31
CA ALA A 101 -8.07 -11.74 9.47
C ALA A 101 -7.68 -11.99 8.02
N ASP A 102 -8.39 -11.36 7.10
CA ASP A 102 -8.12 -11.44 5.66
C ASP A 102 -7.00 -10.51 5.23
N VAL A 103 -6.79 -9.42 5.97
CA VAL A 103 -5.81 -8.38 5.65
C VAL A 103 -5.34 -7.63 6.89
N ALA A 104 -4.05 -7.32 6.94
CA ALA A 104 -3.44 -6.44 7.95
C ALA A 104 -3.26 -5.03 7.42
N VAL A 105 -3.55 -4.02 8.26
CA VAL A 105 -3.34 -2.59 7.95
C VAL A 105 -2.49 -1.96 9.04
N SER A 106 -1.39 -1.30 8.67
CA SER A 106 -0.54 -0.56 9.61
C SER A 106 -0.07 0.77 9.03
N SER A 107 -0.04 1.81 9.86
CA SER A 107 0.59 3.11 9.56
C SER A 107 2.03 3.20 10.13
N GLY A 108 2.54 2.16 10.75
CA GLY A 108 3.89 2.09 11.32
C GLY A 108 5.01 2.14 10.28
N GLY A 109 6.27 2.11 10.72
CA GLY A 109 7.46 2.19 9.87
C GLY A 109 7.47 1.17 8.73
N THR A 110 7.88 1.58 7.53
CA THR A 110 7.93 0.70 6.36
C THR A 110 8.93 -0.44 6.56
N GLY A 111 10.13 -0.15 7.06
CA GLY A 111 11.16 -1.16 7.35
C GLY A 111 10.67 -2.24 8.33
N PRO A 112 10.19 -1.88 9.52
CA PRO A 112 9.56 -2.79 10.46
C PRO A 112 8.44 -3.64 9.86
N LEU A 113 7.51 -3.01 9.15
CA LEU A 113 6.36 -3.69 8.55
C LEU A 113 6.78 -4.74 7.51
N VAL A 114 7.68 -4.37 6.60
CA VAL A 114 8.21 -5.27 5.56
C VAL A 114 8.97 -6.44 6.18
N SER A 115 9.84 -6.17 7.16
CA SER A 115 10.64 -7.19 7.83
C SER A 115 9.78 -8.20 8.58
N LEU A 116 8.80 -7.73 9.36
CA LEU A 116 7.84 -8.60 10.05
C LEU A 116 7.00 -9.40 9.07
N SER A 117 6.49 -8.78 8.01
CA SER A 117 5.66 -9.45 7.02
C SER A 117 6.43 -10.59 6.33
N ARG A 118 7.67 -10.34 5.91
CA ARG A 118 8.54 -11.38 5.34
C ARG A 118 8.84 -12.51 6.31
N HIS A 119 9.10 -12.17 7.57
CA HIS A 119 9.44 -13.17 8.59
C HIS A 119 8.25 -14.04 8.99
N ILE A 120 7.07 -13.43 9.16
CA ILE A 120 5.88 -14.11 9.67
C ILE A 120 5.13 -14.84 8.56
N LEU A 121 4.89 -14.18 7.42
CA LEU A 121 4.11 -14.72 6.31
C LEU A 121 4.98 -15.53 5.33
N GLY A 122 6.28 -15.19 5.21
CA GLY A 122 7.12 -15.71 4.13
C GLY A 122 6.91 -14.96 2.81
N THR A 123 7.59 -15.44 1.75
CA THR A 123 7.50 -14.88 0.39
C THR A 123 6.90 -15.87 -0.59
N ILE A 124 6.20 -15.39 -1.60
CA ILE A 124 5.56 -16.22 -2.62
C ILE A 124 6.61 -16.59 -3.69
N GLY A 125 6.84 -17.89 -3.91
CA GLY A 125 7.69 -18.38 -5.01
C GLY A 125 9.12 -17.84 -5.01
N GLY A 126 9.63 -17.34 -3.87
CA GLY A 126 10.93 -16.70 -3.78
C GLY A 126 11.01 -15.30 -4.40
N LEU A 127 9.88 -14.73 -4.84
CA LEU A 127 9.83 -13.35 -5.34
C LEU A 127 10.25 -12.35 -4.27
N ARG A 128 10.88 -11.27 -4.71
CA ARG A 128 11.22 -10.15 -3.84
C ARG A 128 9.96 -9.32 -3.53
N PRO A 129 9.54 -9.14 -2.27
CA PRO A 129 8.39 -8.30 -1.96
C PRO A 129 8.61 -6.84 -2.32
N ALA A 130 7.57 -6.17 -2.80
CA ALA A 130 7.58 -4.77 -3.18
C ALA A 130 6.37 -4.03 -2.62
N LEU A 131 6.56 -2.77 -2.23
CA LEU A 131 5.48 -1.88 -1.85
C LEU A 131 4.90 -1.21 -3.10
N CYS A 132 3.62 -1.46 -3.35
CA CYS A 132 2.89 -1.01 -4.54
C CYS A 132 1.81 0.00 -4.17
N ALA A 133 1.78 1.15 -4.83
CA ALA A 133 0.72 2.14 -4.69
C ALA A 133 0.01 2.40 -6.02
N LYS A 134 -1.24 2.84 -5.90
CA LYS A 134 -2.04 3.37 -7.00
C LYS A 134 -1.68 4.84 -7.23
N LEU A 135 -1.37 5.20 -8.46
CA LEU A 135 -1.18 6.58 -8.90
C LEU A 135 -2.34 7.00 -9.80
N PRO A 136 -2.89 8.21 -9.67
CA PRO A 136 -3.89 8.71 -10.62
C PRO A 136 -3.25 8.91 -11.99
N ALA A 137 -3.82 8.29 -13.02
CA ALA A 137 -3.35 8.34 -14.40
C ALA A 137 -4.34 9.09 -15.32
N GLY A 138 -5.26 9.83 -14.72
CA GLY A 138 -6.32 10.57 -15.40
C GLY A 138 -7.68 10.37 -14.74
N PRO A 139 -8.77 10.91 -15.29
CA PRO A 139 -10.11 10.72 -14.76
C PRO A 139 -10.48 9.23 -14.72
N SER A 140 -10.71 8.68 -13.53
CA SER A 140 -11.08 7.27 -13.30
C SER A 140 -10.06 6.23 -13.79
N LYS A 141 -8.82 6.63 -14.07
CA LYS A 141 -7.73 5.75 -14.44
C LYS A 141 -6.63 5.78 -13.39
N TYR A 142 -5.99 4.64 -13.20
CA TYR A 142 -4.88 4.48 -12.26
C TYR A 142 -3.77 3.67 -12.90
N SER A 143 -2.53 4.00 -12.58
CA SER A 143 -1.38 3.13 -12.74
C SER A 143 -0.95 2.57 -11.39
N LEU A 144 -0.21 1.46 -11.41
CA LEU A 144 0.46 0.91 -10.24
C LEU A 144 1.94 1.22 -10.32
N MET A 145 2.52 1.72 -9.24
CA MET A 145 3.96 1.96 -9.15
C MET A 145 4.57 1.13 -8.02
N LEU A 146 5.66 0.44 -8.30
CA LEU A 146 6.41 -0.39 -7.34
C LEU A 146 7.88 -0.53 -7.77
N ASP A 147 8.89 -0.58 -6.88
CA ASP A 147 8.83 -0.57 -5.43
C ASP A 147 8.85 0.87 -4.87
N LEU A 148 8.17 1.06 -3.74
CA LEU A 148 8.07 2.37 -3.07
C LEU A 148 8.75 2.36 -1.70
N GLY A 149 9.87 1.65 -1.58
CA GLY A 149 10.71 1.65 -0.38
C GLY A 149 10.59 0.42 0.52
N ALA A 150 10.08 -0.71 0.02
CA ALA A 150 10.21 -1.99 0.72
C ALA A 150 11.66 -2.50 0.70
N ASN A 151 12.44 -2.10 -0.31
CA ASN A 151 13.83 -2.52 -0.49
C ASN A 151 14.74 -1.29 -0.61
N ALA A 152 15.82 -1.27 0.20
CA ALA A 152 16.82 -0.19 0.15
C ALA A 152 17.68 -0.26 -1.13
N SER A 153 17.85 -1.46 -1.68
CA SER A 153 18.56 -1.70 -2.94
C SER A 153 17.89 -2.82 -3.70
N SER A 154 17.97 -2.77 -5.03
CA SER A 154 17.42 -3.77 -5.93
C SER A 154 18.41 -4.09 -7.05
N ASN A 155 18.36 -5.29 -7.58
CA ASN A 155 19.04 -5.70 -8.81
C ASN A 155 18.03 -5.86 -9.97
N ALA A 156 18.49 -6.18 -11.16
CA ALA A 156 17.63 -6.29 -12.35
C ALA A 156 16.59 -7.42 -12.22
N LYS A 157 16.95 -8.52 -11.56
CA LYS A 157 16.03 -9.62 -11.26
C LYS A 157 14.93 -9.19 -10.28
N ASP A 158 15.27 -8.36 -9.28
CA ASP A 158 14.25 -7.81 -8.36
C ASP A 158 13.22 -6.95 -9.12
N LEU A 159 13.68 -6.13 -10.07
CA LEU A 159 12.78 -5.32 -10.90
C LEU A 159 11.91 -6.18 -11.82
N HIS A 160 12.45 -7.28 -12.34
CA HIS A 160 11.66 -8.26 -13.08
C HIS A 160 10.58 -8.91 -12.17
N ASP A 161 10.93 -9.29 -10.94
CA ASP A 161 9.96 -9.80 -9.96
C ASP A 161 8.86 -8.76 -9.68
N PHE A 162 9.22 -7.49 -9.56
CA PHE A 162 8.25 -6.40 -9.41
C PHE A 162 7.33 -6.27 -10.62
N ALA A 163 7.84 -6.49 -11.83
CA ALA A 163 7.00 -6.50 -13.04
C ALA A 163 5.93 -7.60 -12.99
N ILE A 164 6.29 -8.81 -12.59
CA ILE A 164 5.35 -9.93 -12.39
C ILE A 164 4.29 -9.57 -11.35
N LEU A 165 4.72 -9.08 -10.19
CA LEU A 165 3.84 -8.68 -9.10
C LEU A 165 2.89 -7.55 -9.52
N GLY A 166 3.42 -6.51 -10.15
CA GLY A 166 2.66 -5.35 -10.60
C GLY A 166 1.64 -5.69 -11.69
N GLN A 167 2.05 -6.47 -12.70
CA GLN A 167 1.15 -6.93 -13.76
C GLN A 167 0.01 -7.75 -13.19
N THR A 168 0.30 -8.72 -12.32
CA THR A 168 -0.71 -9.58 -11.70
C THR A 168 -1.68 -8.76 -10.84
N ALA A 169 -1.15 -7.82 -10.06
CA ALA A 169 -1.98 -6.94 -9.25
C ALA A 169 -2.90 -6.06 -10.12
N TYR A 170 -2.37 -5.49 -11.21
CA TYR A 170 -3.15 -4.67 -12.12
C TYR A 170 -4.28 -5.47 -12.81
N GLN A 171 -3.98 -6.70 -13.23
CA GLN A 171 -4.98 -7.63 -13.77
C GLN A 171 -6.12 -7.88 -12.78
N CYS A 172 -5.77 -8.14 -11.50
CA CYS A 172 -6.76 -8.34 -10.44
C CYS A 172 -7.61 -7.09 -10.16
N PHE A 173 -6.97 -5.90 -10.11
CA PHE A 173 -7.67 -4.66 -9.76
C PHE A 173 -8.58 -4.14 -10.87
N TYR A 174 -8.16 -4.26 -12.12
CA TYR A 174 -8.80 -3.57 -13.24
C TYR A 174 -9.34 -4.49 -14.34
N ASN A 175 -9.16 -5.82 -14.21
CA ASN A 175 -9.57 -6.82 -15.20
C ASN A 175 -9.00 -6.56 -16.60
N VAL A 176 -7.75 -6.11 -16.68
CA VAL A 176 -7.00 -5.86 -17.93
C VAL A 176 -6.07 -7.04 -18.17
N SER A 177 -6.24 -7.78 -19.23
CA SER A 177 -5.48 -9.02 -19.50
C SER A 177 -4.01 -8.80 -19.81
N LYS A 178 -3.64 -7.67 -20.44
CA LYS A 178 -2.27 -7.33 -20.86
C LYS A 178 -1.92 -5.89 -20.47
N PRO A 179 -1.69 -5.60 -19.17
CA PRO A 179 -1.29 -4.26 -18.73
C PRO A 179 0.06 -3.87 -19.34
N ARG A 180 0.22 -2.60 -19.68
CA ARG A 180 1.49 -2.04 -20.17
C ARG A 180 2.47 -1.89 -19.03
N VAL A 181 3.53 -2.70 -19.01
CA VAL A 181 4.60 -2.68 -18.00
C VAL A 181 5.75 -1.83 -18.49
N CYS A 182 6.07 -0.76 -17.77
CA CYS A 182 7.19 0.13 -18.06
C CYS A 182 8.18 0.15 -16.90
N VAL A 183 9.46 0.36 -17.21
CA VAL A 183 10.50 0.63 -16.20
C VAL A 183 10.72 2.13 -16.13
N LEU A 184 10.72 2.70 -14.92
CA LEU A 184 11.00 4.12 -14.71
C LEU A 184 12.45 4.45 -15.11
N ASN A 185 12.63 5.49 -15.95
CA ASN A 185 13.92 5.86 -16.47
C ASN A 185 14.04 7.40 -16.64
N VAL A 186 15.24 7.86 -16.97
CA VAL A 186 15.58 9.28 -17.26
C VAL A 186 15.32 9.68 -18.71
N GLY A 187 14.85 8.77 -19.56
CA GLY A 187 14.56 8.95 -20.97
C GLY A 187 13.91 7.70 -21.54
N SER A 188 13.14 7.86 -22.61
CA SER A 188 12.39 6.75 -23.26
C SER A 188 13.24 5.92 -24.22
N GLU A 189 14.44 6.39 -24.59
CA GLU A 189 15.30 5.71 -25.55
C GLU A 189 16.03 4.50 -24.91
N ARG A 190 16.22 3.42 -25.67
CA ARG A 190 16.82 2.17 -25.20
C ARG A 190 18.22 2.30 -24.60
N ASN A 191 19.00 3.27 -25.03
CA ASN A 191 20.38 3.50 -24.56
C ASN A 191 20.47 4.36 -23.30
N LYS A 192 19.38 4.95 -22.84
CA LYS A 192 19.32 5.80 -21.64
C LYS A 192 19.23 4.98 -20.36
N GLY A 193 19.62 5.61 -19.25
CA GLY A 193 19.50 5.06 -17.90
C GLY A 193 20.73 4.27 -17.43
N SER A 194 20.66 3.84 -16.21
CA SER A 194 21.69 3.04 -15.56
C SER A 194 21.75 1.61 -16.13
N ALA A 195 22.84 0.89 -15.82
CA ALA A 195 22.96 -0.52 -16.18
C ALA A 195 21.81 -1.36 -15.60
N LEU A 196 21.46 -1.12 -14.33
CA LEU A 196 20.34 -1.77 -13.65
C LEU A 196 19.03 -1.65 -14.43
N VAL A 197 18.67 -0.42 -14.82
CA VAL A 197 17.37 -0.14 -15.48
C VAL A 197 17.32 -0.77 -16.88
N LYS A 198 18.45 -0.75 -17.62
CA LYS A 198 18.54 -1.39 -18.94
C LYS A 198 18.45 -2.90 -18.86
N GLU A 199 19.20 -3.52 -17.95
CA GLU A 199 19.17 -4.95 -17.71
C GLU A 199 17.78 -5.43 -17.25
N ALA A 200 17.16 -4.70 -16.33
CA ALA A 200 15.79 -5.01 -15.87
C ALA A 200 14.77 -4.99 -17.03
N ARG A 201 14.83 -3.94 -17.87
CA ARG A 201 13.98 -3.86 -19.05
C ARG A 201 14.20 -5.04 -20.01
N ASP A 202 15.46 -5.42 -20.25
CA ASP A 202 15.78 -6.54 -21.15
C ASP A 202 15.28 -7.88 -20.58
N LEU A 203 15.35 -8.10 -19.27
CA LEU A 203 14.75 -9.27 -18.60
C LEU A 203 13.22 -9.28 -18.75
N ILE A 204 12.56 -8.14 -18.55
CA ILE A 204 11.11 -8.01 -18.70
C ILE A 204 10.67 -8.23 -20.15
N GLU A 205 11.44 -7.74 -21.13
CA GLU A 205 11.17 -7.93 -22.58
C GLU A 205 11.34 -9.39 -23.01
N GLN A 206 12.27 -10.14 -22.40
CA GLN A 206 12.50 -11.57 -22.67
C GLN A 206 11.42 -12.46 -22.05
N ASP A 207 10.74 -12.00 -21.03
CA ASP A 207 9.64 -12.74 -20.40
C ASP A 207 8.33 -12.52 -21.18
N HIS A 208 7.98 -13.48 -22.02
CA HIS A 208 6.78 -13.41 -22.86
C HIS A 208 5.46 -13.43 -22.07
N SER A 209 5.48 -13.70 -20.77
CA SER A 209 4.31 -13.55 -19.88
C SER A 209 4.02 -12.10 -19.52
N LEU A 210 5.00 -11.20 -19.68
CA LEU A 210 4.91 -9.79 -19.40
C LEU A 210 4.67 -8.98 -20.67
N ASN A 211 3.86 -7.92 -20.57
CA ASN A 211 3.66 -6.97 -21.65
C ASN A 211 4.62 -5.77 -21.49
N CYS A 212 5.91 -5.97 -21.82
CA CYS A 212 6.93 -4.93 -21.75
C CYS A 212 6.62 -3.80 -22.74
N TYR A 213 6.39 -2.60 -22.21
CA TYR A 213 6.11 -1.40 -23.01
C TYR A 213 7.32 -0.43 -23.07
N GLY A 214 8.46 -0.84 -22.48
CA GLY A 214 9.72 -0.10 -22.49
C GLY A 214 9.93 0.77 -21.27
N PHE A 215 10.37 2.01 -21.48
CA PHE A 215 10.65 2.97 -20.42
C PHE A 215 9.55 4.02 -20.30
N VAL A 216 9.40 4.58 -19.10
CA VAL A 216 8.56 5.73 -18.80
C VAL A 216 9.37 6.76 -18.01
N GLU A 217 9.20 8.04 -18.29
CA GLU A 217 9.87 9.13 -17.59
C GLU A 217 9.03 9.64 -16.41
N ALA A 218 9.67 10.27 -15.43
CA ALA A 218 9.01 10.70 -14.20
C ALA A 218 7.91 11.75 -14.40
N ASP A 219 7.98 12.56 -15.47
CA ASP A 219 6.93 13.51 -15.84
C ASP A 219 5.64 12.84 -16.34
N LYS A 220 5.70 11.54 -16.65
CA LYS A 220 4.58 10.69 -17.10
C LYS A 220 3.95 9.83 -16.01
N LEU A 221 4.42 9.91 -14.76
CA LEU A 221 3.89 9.09 -13.65
C LEU A 221 2.39 9.26 -13.43
N PHE A 222 1.83 10.41 -13.76
CA PHE A 222 0.42 10.76 -13.55
C PHE A 222 -0.37 10.85 -14.87
N THR A 223 0.10 10.18 -15.90
CA THR A 223 -0.53 10.10 -17.22
C THR A 223 -0.91 8.67 -17.58
N ASP A 224 -1.69 8.50 -18.65
CA ASP A 224 -2.11 7.17 -19.15
C ASP A 224 -1.04 6.53 -20.07
N ASP A 225 0.25 6.73 -19.79
CA ASP A 225 1.33 6.17 -20.61
C ASP A 225 1.71 4.74 -20.19
N ALA A 226 1.50 4.37 -18.92
CA ALA A 226 1.81 3.05 -18.37
C ALA A 226 0.72 2.58 -17.40
N ASP A 227 0.47 1.27 -17.36
CA ASP A 227 -0.44 0.65 -16.40
C ASP A 227 0.32 0.19 -15.15
N VAL A 228 1.56 -0.29 -15.34
CA VAL A 228 2.47 -0.72 -14.27
C VAL A 228 3.82 -0.04 -14.47
N ILE A 229 4.30 0.64 -13.44
CA ILE A 229 5.57 1.36 -13.43
C ILE A 229 6.50 0.69 -12.43
N VAL A 230 7.58 0.10 -12.93
CA VAL A 230 8.56 -0.63 -12.13
C VAL A 230 9.79 0.25 -11.87
N THR A 231 10.27 0.25 -10.63
CA THR A 231 11.46 1.01 -10.21
C THR A 231 12.11 0.34 -9.00
N ASP A 232 13.35 0.71 -8.68
CA ASP A 232 13.92 0.38 -7.38
C ASP A 232 13.26 1.20 -6.25
N GLY A 233 13.32 0.67 -5.02
CA GLY A 233 12.59 1.26 -3.89
C GLY A 233 13.07 2.65 -3.49
N PHE A 234 14.35 2.98 -3.71
CA PHE A 234 14.87 4.34 -3.44
C PHE A 234 14.31 5.34 -4.44
N THR A 235 14.47 5.07 -5.73
CA THR A 235 13.99 5.94 -6.81
C THR A 235 12.47 6.12 -6.74
N GLY A 236 11.73 5.03 -6.52
CA GLY A 236 10.28 5.07 -6.42
C GLY A 236 9.78 5.90 -5.23
N ASN A 237 10.38 5.70 -4.06
CA ASN A 237 10.01 6.47 -2.87
C ASN A 237 10.35 7.96 -3.01
N VAL A 238 11.51 8.29 -3.59
CA VAL A 238 11.89 9.69 -3.86
C VAL A 238 10.93 10.35 -4.84
N ALA A 239 10.59 9.69 -5.96
CA ALA A 239 9.66 10.21 -6.95
C ALA A 239 8.26 10.46 -6.34
N LEU A 240 7.74 9.49 -5.58
CA LEU A 240 6.45 9.63 -4.90
C LEU A 240 6.47 10.77 -3.88
N LYS A 241 7.50 10.86 -3.03
CA LYS A 241 7.63 11.92 -2.02
C LYS A 241 7.77 13.32 -2.64
N ALA A 242 8.49 13.43 -3.75
CA ALA A 242 8.60 14.68 -4.50
C ALA A 242 7.22 15.11 -5.04
N ALA A 243 6.47 14.19 -5.64
CA ALA A 243 5.12 14.46 -6.15
C ALA A 243 4.14 14.85 -5.02
N GLU A 244 4.15 14.13 -3.88
CA GLU A 244 3.37 14.47 -2.69
C GLU A 244 3.73 15.87 -2.15
N GLY A 245 5.01 16.21 -2.13
CA GLY A 245 5.51 17.52 -1.71
C GLY A 245 5.01 18.65 -2.60
N VAL A 246 5.08 18.48 -3.92
CA VAL A 246 4.56 19.44 -4.90
C VAL A 246 3.05 19.60 -4.76
N ALA A 247 2.29 18.50 -4.66
CA ALA A 247 0.85 18.54 -4.48
C ALA A 247 0.47 19.27 -3.18
N SER A 248 1.17 19.01 -2.08
CA SER A 248 0.99 19.70 -0.80
C SER A 248 1.30 21.20 -0.89
N ALA A 249 2.40 21.58 -1.54
CA ALA A 249 2.78 22.97 -1.73
C ALA A 249 1.72 23.73 -2.55
N PHE A 250 1.23 23.11 -3.62
CA PHE A 250 0.16 23.65 -4.45
C PHE A 250 -1.15 23.84 -3.67
N LEU A 251 -1.57 22.84 -2.89
CA LEU A 251 -2.78 22.90 -2.07
C LEU A 251 -2.69 23.93 -0.93
N ASN A 252 -1.47 24.22 -0.44
CA ASN A 252 -1.22 25.17 0.63
C ASN A 252 -0.91 26.59 0.15
N ALA A 253 -0.72 26.81 -1.16
CA ALA A 253 -0.46 28.13 -1.72
C ALA A 253 -1.53 29.13 -1.30
N GLN A 254 -1.07 30.30 -0.80
CA GLN A 254 -1.95 31.34 -0.27
C GLN A 254 -2.94 31.84 -1.33
N GLY A 255 -4.21 31.94 -0.98
CA GLY A 255 -5.30 32.41 -1.86
C GLY A 255 -6.09 31.27 -2.52
N MET A 256 -5.51 30.12 -2.77
CA MET A 256 -6.21 29.01 -3.41
C MET A 256 -7.18 28.29 -2.45
N LYS A 257 -6.94 28.30 -1.14
CA LYS A 257 -7.87 27.76 -0.13
C LYS A 257 -9.28 28.37 -0.23
N LYS A 258 -9.39 29.65 -0.54
CA LYS A 258 -10.68 30.36 -0.69
C LYS A 258 -11.32 30.19 -2.08
N PHE A 259 -10.52 30.09 -3.12
CA PHE A 259 -11.01 29.96 -4.49
C PHE A 259 -11.49 28.52 -4.79
N PHE A 260 -10.73 27.52 -4.37
CA PHE A 260 -11.06 26.10 -4.57
C PHE A 260 -12.04 25.55 -3.52
N SER A 261 -12.37 26.26 -2.45
CA SER A 261 -13.48 25.84 -1.57
C SER A 261 -14.86 25.99 -2.25
N LYS A 262 -14.94 26.75 -3.34
CA LYS A 262 -16.16 26.93 -4.15
C LYS A 262 -16.16 26.15 -5.48
N LEU A 263 -14.99 25.80 -6.04
CA LEU A 263 -14.89 24.84 -7.14
C LEU A 263 -14.51 23.49 -6.52
N ALA A 264 -15.27 22.45 -6.81
CA ALA A 264 -14.98 21.09 -6.39
C ALA A 264 -13.51 20.77 -6.70
N ARG A 265 -12.70 20.53 -5.65
CA ARG A 265 -11.32 20.05 -5.84
C ARG A 265 -11.42 18.76 -6.62
N PRO A 266 -10.73 18.59 -7.73
CA PRO A 266 -10.73 17.32 -8.42
C PRO A 266 -10.34 16.23 -7.42
N GLU A 267 -11.18 15.20 -7.27
CA GLU A 267 -10.96 14.14 -6.30
C GLU A 267 -9.57 13.52 -6.44
N TRP A 268 -9.10 13.39 -7.68
CA TRP A 268 -7.78 12.84 -8.00
C TRP A 268 -6.57 13.67 -7.50
N LEU A 269 -6.76 14.93 -7.09
CA LEU A 269 -5.70 15.76 -6.47
C LEU A 269 -5.60 15.59 -4.95
N GLN A 270 -6.41 14.73 -4.35
CA GLN A 270 -6.42 14.54 -2.90
C GLN A 270 -5.57 13.32 -2.51
N PRO A 271 -4.34 13.50 -1.99
CA PRO A 271 -3.41 12.37 -1.71
C PRO A 271 -3.99 11.31 -0.76
N TRP A 272 -4.87 11.71 0.16
CA TRP A 272 -5.48 10.78 1.10
C TRP A 272 -6.39 9.72 0.44
N GLN A 273 -6.90 9.98 -0.77
CA GLN A 273 -7.72 9.01 -1.51
C GLN A 273 -6.91 7.85 -2.10
N TYR A 274 -5.59 7.99 -2.18
CA TYR A 274 -4.67 6.96 -2.67
C TYR A 274 -3.90 6.30 -1.55
N ASN A 275 -4.31 6.52 -0.28
CA ASN A 275 -3.66 5.92 0.87
C ASN A 275 -3.96 4.41 0.91
N GLY A 276 -2.95 3.62 1.22
CA GLY A 276 -3.05 2.17 1.30
C GLY A 276 -2.24 1.46 0.21
N SER A 277 -0.90 1.52 0.33
CA SER A 277 0.00 0.75 -0.52
C SER A 277 -0.02 -0.73 -0.13
N VAL A 278 -0.10 -1.61 -1.13
CA VAL A 278 -0.10 -3.07 -0.92
C VAL A 278 1.33 -3.60 -0.88
N LEU A 279 1.68 -4.38 0.12
CA LEU A 279 2.93 -5.14 0.13
C LEU A 279 2.73 -6.43 -0.67
N LEU A 280 3.16 -6.42 -1.92
CA LEU A 280 3.09 -7.56 -2.83
C LEU A 280 4.24 -8.54 -2.61
N GLY A 281 4.04 -9.83 -2.90
CA GLY A 281 5.08 -10.86 -2.87
C GLY A 281 5.28 -11.55 -1.51
N VAL A 282 4.52 -11.16 -0.47
CA VAL A 282 4.42 -11.92 0.79
C VAL A 282 3.20 -12.83 0.77
N ASP A 283 3.25 -13.96 1.50
CA ASP A 283 2.15 -14.95 1.56
C ASP A 283 1.03 -14.52 2.53
N GLY A 284 0.46 -13.37 2.26
CA GLY A 284 -0.65 -12.76 2.98
C GLY A 284 -0.87 -11.33 2.53
N LEU A 285 -2.01 -10.76 2.85
CA LEU A 285 -2.34 -9.41 2.43
C LEU A 285 -2.00 -8.40 3.51
N VAL A 286 -1.09 -7.48 3.21
CA VAL A 286 -0.64 -6.41 4.11
C VAL A 286 -0.74 -5.07 3.39
N ILE A 287 -1.39 -4.11 4.04
CA ILE A 287 -1.57 -2.75 3.54
C ILE A 287 -0.79 -1.77 4.43
N LYS A 288 0.08 -1.00 3.81
CA LYS A 288 0.79 0.11 4.43
C LYS A 288 -0.01 1.40 4.26
N SER A 289 -0.51 1.95 5.33
CA SER A 289 -1.03 3.32 5.36
C SER A 289 0.12 4.31 5.60
N HIS A 290 0.00 5.53 5.12
CA HIS A 290 1.03 6.56 5.30
C HIS A 290 1.22 6.89 6.80
N ALA A 291 2.46 7.11 7.25
CA ALA A 291 2.74 7.39 8.67
C ALA A 291 2.07 8.68 9.17
N SER A 292 1.98 9.70 8.31
CA SER A 292 1.30 10.98 8.61
C SER A 292 -0.19 11.00 8.24
N ALA A 293 -0.80 9.82 7.96
CA ALA A 293 -2.19 9.73 7.56
C ALA A 293 -3.15 10.27 8.64
N GLY A 294 -4.05 11.18 8.26
CA GLY A 294 -5.16 11.58 9.10
C GLY A 294 -6.28 10.53 9.10
N LYS A 295 -7.32 10.76 9.90
CA LYS A 295 -8.44 9.82 10.07
C LYS A 295 -9.13 9.42 8.76
N GLU A 296 -9.27 10.35 7.82
CA GLU A 296 -9.86 10.09 6.50
C GLU A 296 -8.99 9.15 5.67
N ALA A 297 -7.68 9.37 5.67
CA ALA A 297 -6.73 8.54 4.95
C ALA A 297 -6.66 7.12 5.52
N VAL A 298 -6.65 6.97 6.85
CA VAL A 298 -6.69 5.65 7.49
C VAL A 298 -8.01 4.93 7.16
N ALA A 299 -9.14 5.64 7.16
CA ALA A 299 -10.42 5.06 6.77
C ALA A 299 -10.41 4.55 5.32
N VAL A 300 -9.83 5.32 4.39
CA VAL A 300 -9.64 4.88 2.99
C VAL A 300 -8.75 3.64 2.92
N ALA A 301 -7.63 3.60 3.64
CA ALA A 301 -6.77 2.42 3.68
C ALA A 301 -7.50 1.16 4.17
N LEU A 302 -8.39 1.28 5.18
CA LEU A 302 -9.21 0.17 5.66
C LEU A 302 -10.21 -0.31 4.60
N VAL A 303 -10.85 0.60 3.87
CA VAL A 303 -11.78 0.27 2.78
C VAL A 303 -11.04 -0.37 1.61
N GLU A 304 -9.90 0.18 1.19
CA GLU A 304 -9.09 -0.39 0.12
C GLU A 304 -8.51 -1.76 0.50
N ALA A 305 -8.13 -1.95 1.76
CA ALA A 305 -7.74 -3.25 2.30
C ALA A 305 -8.85 -4.30 2.11
N ALA A 306 -10.08 -3.95 2.50
CA ALA A 306 -11.23 -4.85 2.37
C ALA A 306 -11.54 -5.16 0.90
N LYS A 307 -11.52 -4.16 0.01
CA LYS A 307 -11.71 -4.37 -1.43
C LYS A 307 -10.64 -5.27 -2.03
N THR A 308 -9.37 -5.06 -1.64
CA THR A 308 -8.25 -5.86 -2.13
C THR A 308 -8.35 -7.31 -1.66
N ALA A 309 -8.80 -7.54 -0.42
CA ALA A 309 -9.00 -8.90 0.12
C ALA A 309 -10.04 -9.71 -0.70
N GLN A 310 -11.04 -9.05 -1.29
CA GLN A 310 -12.04 -9.72 -2.14
C GLN A 310 -11.50 -10.18 -3.50
N LEU A 311 -10.33 -9.71 -3.92
CA LEU A 311 -9.78 -9.98 -5.25
C LEU A 311 -8.93 -11.25 -5.33
N ASN A 312 -8.76 -11.99 -4.22
CA ASN A 312 -7.90 -13.18 -4.15
C ASN A 312 -6.48 -12.94 -4.70
N LEU A 313 -5.94 -11.73 -4.50
CA LEU A 313 -4.68 -11.27 -5.09
C LEU A 313 -3.51 -12.20 -4.76
N VAL A 314 -3.36 -12.62 -3.50
CA VAL A 314 -2.28 -13.50 -3.04
C VAL A 314 -2.31 -14.83 -3.76
N GLU A 315 -3.48 -15.47 -3.87
CA GLU A 315 -3.63 -16.75 -4.56
C GLU A 315 -3.42 -16.64 -6.08
N THR A 316 -3.76 -15.48 -6.66
CA THR A 316 -3.49 -15.23 -8.08
C THR A 316 -1.99 -15.08 -8.34
N ILE A 317 -1.25 -14.39 -7.47
CA ILE A 317 0.21 -14.29 -7.55
C ILE A 317 0.86 -15.67 -7.41
N LYS A 318 0.40 -16.50 -6.45
CA LYS A 318 0.91 -17.87 -6.28
C LYS A 318 0.78 -18.71 -7.55
N LYS A 319 -0.36 -18.61 -8.24
CA LYS A 319 -0.60 -19.35 -9.51
C LYS A 319 0.27 -18.85 -10.67
N GLN A 320 0.64 -17.58 -10.66
CA GLN A 320 1.46 -16.99 -11.72
C GLN A 320 2.93 -17.42 -11.66
N VAL A 321 3.42 -17.80 -10.46
CA VAL A 321 4.84 -18.16 -10.24
C VAL A 321 5.07 -19.67 -10.03
N GLN A 322 4.03 -20.49 -10.11
CA GLN A 322 4.11 -21.95 -10.18
C GLN A 322 4.34 -22.43 -11.61
#